data_225dbbacdbcc37127e0dcfe5857bf732
#
_entry.id   225dbbacdbcc37127e0dcfe5857bf732
#
_cell.length_a   1.000
_cell.length_b   1.000
_cell.length_c   1.000
_cell.angle_alpha   90.00
_cell.angle_beta   90.00
_cell.angle_gamma   90.00
#
_symmetry.space_group_name_H-M   'P 1'
#
loop_
_entity.id
_entity.type
_entity.pdbx_description
1 polymer ?
#
loop_
_entity_poly.entity_id
_entity_poly.type
_entity_poly.pdbx_seq_one_letter_code
_entity_poly.pdbx_strand_id
1 'polypeptide(L)'
;TRAASIAFALVIMLGVIVAIIGTIVPEILGTLETFFKSVPSYMNNLQMYFTNKISSILEKNPEIYDFLNNEFDNVQNVILDSVNRLEPMIDKLLAKDGLVANLTGSAWSLILGLKDCLLGIVVSIYLLYSKEIFIAQSTKIIYAFFSEKRRNTILRIASKTNHTFAHFISGKALDSFIIGVITFVGMNFMGLENYAMLISVIVGITNMIPFFGPFIGAIPSGLLILLTSPEKTIIFIIFIFLL
;
A
#
# COMPACT_ATOMS: atom_id res chain seq x y z
N THR A 1 -20.01 30.48 -5.73
CA THR A 1 -19.41 30.98 -4.46
C THR A 1 -18.26 30.07 -4.05
N ARG A 2 -17.18 30.62 -3.42
CA ARG A 2 -15.97 29.88 -3.01
C ARG A 2 -16.33 28.62 -2.17
N ALA A 3 -17.31 28.73 -1.27
CA ALA A 3 -17.79 27.60 -0.47
C ALA A 3 -18.41 26.48 -1.32
N ALA A 4 -19.19 26.83 -2.35
CA ALA A 4 -19.79 25.84 -3.24
C ALA A 4 -18.76 25.09 -4.08
N SER A 5 -17.70 25.76 -4.54
CA SER A 5 -16.60 25.12 -5.29
C SER A 5 -15.78 24.17 -4.43
N ILE A 6 -15.53 24.55 -3.16
CA ILE A 6 -14.84 23.69 -2.19
C ILE A 6 -15.70 22.44 -1.89
N ALA A 7 -16.99 22.63 -1.61
CA ALA A 7 -17.92 21.53 -1.34
C ALA A 7 -18.03 20.58 -2.55
N PHE A 8 -18.15 21.12 -3.75
CA PHE A 8 -18.22 20.33 -5.00
C PHE A 8 -16.94 19.50 -5.23
N ALA A 9 -15.77 20.12 -5.08
CA ALA A 9 -14.48 19.42 -5.21
C ALA A 9 -14.32 18.30 -4.17
N LEU A 10 -14.75 18.54 -2.92
CA LEU A 10 -14.71 17.52 -1.87
C LEU A 10 -15.69 16.37 -2.12
N VAL A 11 -16.88 16.65 -2.62
CA VAL A 11 -17.87 15.61 -2.98
C VAL A 11 -17.34 14.73 -4.12
N ILE A 12 -16.74 15.34 -5.16
CA ILE A 12 -16.13 14.58 -6.24
C ILE A 12 -14.96 13.74 -5.71
N MET A 13 -14.07 14.34 -4.93
CA MET A 13 -12.92 13.63 -4.35
C MET A 13 -13.38 12.44 -3.48
N LEU A 14 -14.42 12.65 -2.66
CA LEU A 14 -14.98 11.58 -1.84
C LEU A 14 -15.60 10.48 -2.70
N GLY A 15 -16.37 10.84 -3.73
CA GLY A 15 -16.96 9.88 -4.66
C GLY A 15 -15.91 9.03 -5.35
N VAL A 16 -14.80 9.62 -5.77
CA VAL A 16 -13.65 8.92 -6.37
C VAL A 16 -12.99 7.99 -5.33
N ILE A 17 -12.76 8.46 -4.11
CA ILE A 17 -12.16 7.64 -3.03
C ILE A 17 -13.06 6.45 -2.70
N VAL A 18 -14.37 6.66 -2.55
CA VAL A 18 -15.33 5.58 -2.25
C VAL A 18 -15.40 4.57 -3.40
N ALA A 19 -15.38 5.04 -4.65
CA ALA A 19 -15.36 4.16 -5.81
C ALA A 19 -14.06 3.32 -5.87
N ILE A 20 -12.91 3.93 -5.62
CA ILE A 20 -11.61 3.23 -5.59
C ILE A 20 -11.59 2.20 -4.46
N ILE A 21 -11.98 2.60 -3.24
CA ILE A 21 -12.02 1.67 -2.09
C ILE A 21 -13.01 0.53 -2.37
N GLY A 22 -14.20 0.84 -2.87
CA GLY A 22 -15.27 -0.14 -3.12
C GLY A 22 -14.93 -1.15 -4.23
N THR A 23 -14.05 -0.82 -5.16
CA THR A 23 -13.62 -1.73 -6.24
C THR A 23 -12.32 -2.44 -5.92
N ILE A 24 -11.31 -1.70 -5.45
CA ILE A 24 -9.94 -2.24 -5.26
C ILE A 24 -9.84 -3.08 -3.99
N VAL A 25 -10.44 -2.64 -2.88
CA VAL A 25 -10.29 -3.36 -1.60
C VAL A 25 -10.86 -4.78 -1.62
N PRO A 26 -12.08 -5.04 -2.14
CA PRO A 26 -12.60 -6.40 -2.26
C PRO A 26 -11.74 -7.30 -3.14
N GLU A 27 -11.20 -6.77 -4.24
CA GLU A 27 -10.33 -7.53 -5.15
C GLU A 27 -9.01 -7.92 -4.47
N ILE A 28 -8.38 -6.97 -3.76
CA ILE A 28 -7.16 -7.23 -2.98
C ILE A 28 -7.42 -8.31 -1.91
N LEU A 29 -8.51 -8.18 -1.16
CA LEU A 29 -8.82 -9.11 -0.09
C LEU A 29 -9.14 -10.51 -0.62
N GLY A 30 -9.89 -10.62 -1.72
CA GLY A 30 -10.13 -11.90 -2.40
C GLY A 30 -8.83 -12.54 -2.93
N THR A 31 -7.93 -11.73 -3.44
CA THR A 31 -6.60 -12.19 -3.89
C THR A 31 -5.76 -12.67 -2.71
N LEU A 32 -5.76 -11.94 -1.59
CA LEU A 32 -5.06 -12.34 -0.36
C LEU A 32 -5.62 -13.64 0.21
N GLU A 33 -6.94 -13.77 0.29
CA GLU A 33 -7.59 -15.01 0.76
C GLU A 33 -7.17 -16.22 -0.09
N THR A 34 -7.27 -16.09 -1.41
CA THR A 34 -6.85 -17.13 -2.35
C THR A 34 -5.38 -17.46 -2.20
N PHE A 35 -4.52 -16.44 -2.04
CA PHE A 35 -3.09 -16.61 -1.83
C PHE A 35 -2.83 -17.41 -0.54
N PHE A 36 -3.37 -16.98 0.60
CA PHE A 36 -3.11 -17.64 1.89
C PHE A 36 -3.59 -19.11 1.89
N LYS A 37 -4.76 -19.40 1.33
CA LYS A 37 -5.27 -20.77 1.18
C LYS A 37 -4.40 -21.64 0.26
N SER A 38 -3.71 -21.03 -0.67
CA SER A 38 -2.85 -21.72 -1.64
C SER A 38 -1.39 -21.85 -1.21
N VAL A 39 -0.96 -21.16 -0.14
CA VAL A 39 0.45 -21.18 0.32
C VAL A 39 0.97 -22.61 0.55
N PRO A 40 0.23 -23.57 1.17
CA PRO A 40 0.72 -24.94 1.32
C PRO A 40 1.06 -25.61 -0.01
N SER A 41 0.21 -25.42 -1.03
CA SER A 41 0.45 -25.94 -2.39
C SER A 41 1.65 -25.27 -3.05
N TYR A 42 1.81 -23.95 -2.87
CA TYR A 42 2.96 -23.23 -3.41
C TYR A 42 4.27 -23.68 -2.77
N MET A 43 4.28 -23.94 -1.47
CA MET A 43 5.46 -24.47 -0.78
C MET A 43 5.88 -25.85 -1.33
N ASN A 44 4.91 -26.75 -1.55
CA ASN A 44 5.18 -28.04 -2.16
C ASN A 44 5.71 -27.92 -3.59
N ASN A 45 5.12 -27.03 -4.40
CA ASN A 45 5.59 -26.78 -5.76
C ASN A 45 7.01 -26.18 -5.78
N LEU A 46 7.29 -25.27 -4.85
CA LEU A 46 8.61 -24.67 -4.70
C LEU A 46 9.64 -25.73 -4.32
N GLN A 47 9.30 -26.63 -3.38
CA GLN A 47 10.17 -27.75 -3.01
C GLN A 47 10.46 -28.66 -4.20
N MET A 48 9.44 -29.03 -4.97
CA MET A 48 9.63 -29.82 -6.19
C MET A 48 10.51 -29.09 -7.23
N TYR A 49 10.28 -27.81 -7.41
CA TYR A 49 11.08 -26.98 -8.33
C TYR A 49 12.55 -26.95 -7.92
N PHE A 50 12.84 -26.76 -6.63
CA PHE A 50 14.19 -26.79 -6.08
C PHE A 50 14.80 -28.18 -6.21
N THR A 51 14.12 -29.23 -5.81
CA THR A 51 14.60 -30.62 -5.88
C THR A 51 14.94 -30.99 -7.33
N ASN A 52 14.08 -30.69 -8.29
CA ASN A 52 14.29 -31.05 -9.69
C ASN A 52 15.40 -30.24 -10.38
N LYS A 53 15.55 -28.95 -10.06
CA LYS A 53 16.57 -28.09 -10.68
C LYS A 53 17.94 -28.20 -10.02
N ILE A 54 17.96 -28.43 -8.72
CA ILE A 54 19.19 -28.38 -7.91
C ILE A 54 19.76 -29.76 -7.66
N SER A 55 18.92 -30.81 -7.63
CA SER A 55 19.41 -32.20 -7.47
C SER A 55 20.51 -32.56 -8.46
N SER A 56 20.39 -32.21 -9.73
CA SER A 56 21.39 -32.47 -10.75
C SER A 56 22.73 -31.76 -10.51
N ILE A 57 22.73 -30.65 -9.75
CA ILE A 57 23.93 -29.88 -9.40
C ILE A 57 24.51 -30.37 -8.07
N LEU A 58 23.66 -30.86 -7.17
CA LEU A 58 24.00 -31.22 -5.78
C LEU A 58 24.29 -32.74 -5.61
N GLU A 59 24.00 -33.58 -6.60
CA GLU A 59 24.36 -35.01 -6.57
C GLU A 59 25.85 -35.25 -6.25
N LYS A 60 26.70 -34.23 -6.50
CA LYS A 60 28.12 -34.27 -6.20
C LYS A 60 28.49 -33.86 -4.78
N ASN A 61 27.55 -33.27 -4.01
CA ASN A 61 27.79 -32.74 -2.67
C ASN A 61 26.59 -33.00 -1.73
N PRO A 62 26.47 -34.22 -1.17
CA PRO A 62 25.32 -34.60 -0.35
C PRO A 62 25.13 -33.74 0.90
N GLU A 63 26.24 -33.27 1.51
CA GLU A 63 26.15 -32.41 2.72
C GLU A 63 25.46 -31.07 2.41
N ILE A 64 25.66 -30.49 1.23
CA ILE A 64 25.03 -29.25 0.80
C ILE A 64 23.52 -29.52 0.52
N TYR A 65 23.20 -30.67 -0.03
CA TYR A 65 21.82 -31.06 -0.28
C TYR A 65 21.03 -31.20 1.02
N ASP A 66 21.58 -31.90 2.01
CA ASP A 66 20.94 -32.09 3.32
C ASP A 66 20.80 -30.76 4.07
N PHE A 67 21.80 -29.89 4.02
CA PHE A 67 21.71 -28.55 4.59
C PHE A 67 20.59 -27.72 3.96
N LEU A 68 20.50 -27.69 2.64
CA LEU A 68 19.48 -26.92 1.93
C LEU A 68 18.07 -27.45 2.18
N ASN A 69 17.87 -28.79 2.24
CA ASN A 69 16.59 -29.36 2.57
C ASN A 69 16.16 -29.03 4.00
N ASN A 70 17.06 -29.13 4.97
CA ASN A 70 16.77 -28.79 6.36
C ASN A 70 16.39 -27.29 6.51
N GLU A 71 17.12 -26.39 5.83
CA GLU A 71 16.81 -24.97 5.84
C GLU A 71 15.48 -24.69 5.12
N PHE A 72 15.20 -25.40 4.02
CA PHE A 72 13.92 -25.27 3.34
C PHE A 72 12.75 -25.67 4.23
N ASP A 73 12.85 -26.80 4.94
CA ASP A 73 11.83 -27.29 5.88
C ASP A 73 11.62 -26.30 7.03
N ASN A 74 12.71 -25.70 7.55
CA ASN A 74 12.63 -24.66 8.56
C ASN A 74 11.87 -23.42 8.06
N VAL A 75 12.19 -22.94 6.87
CA VAL A 75 11.54 -21.78 6.24
C VAL A 75 10.07 -22.11 5.94
N GLN A 76 9.78 -23.32 5.44
CA GLN A 76 8.42 -23.78 5.19
C GLN A 76 7.58 -23.75 6.46
N ASN A 77 8.10 -24.29 7.56
CA ASN A 77 7.39 -24.32 8.83
C ASN A 77 7.11 -22.91 9.36
N VAL A 78 8.07 -21.98 9.26
CA VAL A 78 7.89 -20.58 9.66
C VAL A 78 6.81 -19.89 8.80
N ILE A 79 6.82 -20.12 7.48
CA ILE A 79 5.82 -19.55 6.57
C ILE A 79 4.42 -20.12 6.89
N LEU A 80 4.28 -21.44 7.03
CA LEU A 80 3.01 -22.08 7.32
C LEU A 80 2.45 -21.66 8.70
N ASP A 81 3.29 -21.55 9.73
CA ASP A 81 2.86 -21.04 11.03
C ASP A 81 2.41 -19.57 10.95
N SER A 82 3.11 -18.75 10.18
CA SER A 82 2.73 -17.36 9.94
C SER A 82 1.40 -17.26 9.19
N VAL A 83 1.17 -18.09 8.18
CA VAL A 83 -0.09 -18.18 7.44
C VAL A 83 -1.23 -18.58 8.37
N ASN A 84 -1.06 -19.65 9.16
CA ASN A 84 -2.07 -20.14 10.10
C ASN A 84 -2.47 -19.09 11.15
N ARG A 85 -1.56 -18.16 11.48
CA ARG A 85 -1.85 -17.03 12.39
C ARG A 85 -2.59 -15.89 11.68
N LEU A 86 -2.31 -15.66 10.40
CA LEU A 86 -2.89 -14.54 9.63
C LEU A 86 -4.24 -14.91 9.00
N GLU A 87 -4.45 -16.19 8.62
CA GLU A 87 -5.70 -16.66 8.01
C GLU A 87 -6.96 -16.29 8.83
N PRO A 88 -7.01 -16.53 10.17
CA PRO A 88 -8.17 -16.14 10.98
C PRO A 88 -8.39 -14.61 11.02
N MET A 89 -7.34 -13.83 10.86
CA MET A 89 -7.46 -12.36 10.80
C MET A 89 -8.07 -11.93 9.48
N ILE A 90 -7.69 -12.57 8.37
CA ILE A 90 -8.22 -12.31 7.04
C ILE A 90 -9.68 -12.79 6.97
N ASP A 91 -9.98 -13.98 7.46
CA ASP A 91 -11.34 -14.49 7.54
C ASP A 91 -12.25 -13.56 8.35
N LYS A 92 -11.74 -12.98 9.45
CA LYS A 92 -12.47 -11.99 10.24
C LYS A 92 -12.70 -10.69 9.50
N LEU A 93 -11.76 -10.26 8.64
CA LEU A 93 -11.92 -9.07 7.79
C LEU A 93 -12.92 -9.30 6.66
N LEU A 94 -12.98 -10.54 6.13
CA LEU A 94 -13.87 -10.97 5.04
C LEU A 94 -15.23 -11.45 5.54
N ALA A 95 -15.37 -11.80 6.83
CA ALA A 95 -16.62 -12.28 7.44
C ALA A 95 -17.79 -11.32 7.15
N LYS A 96 -19.01 -11.86 7.16
CA LYS A 96 -20.25 -11.08 6.91
C LYS A 96 -20.41 -9.85 7.82
N ASP A 97 -19.77 -9.87 8.98
CA ASP A 97 -19.70 -8.75 9.94
C ASP A 97 -18.34 -8.02 9.89
N GLY A 98 -17.46 -8.39 8.96
CA GLY A 98 -16.14 -7.80 8.80
C GLY A 98 -16.16 -6.45 8.07
N LEU A 99 -14.97 -5.82 7.95
CA LEU A 99 -14.81 -4.50 7.32
C LEU A 99 -15.37 -4.46 5.89
N VAL A 100 -15.23 -5.55 5.12
CA VAL A 100 -15.70 -5.62 3.72
C VAL A 100 -17.21 -5.71 3.63
N ALA A 101 -17.85 -6.52 4.46
CA ALA A 101 -19.29 -6.61 4.53
C ALA A 101 -19.90 -5.27 5.00
N ASN A 102 -19.21 -4.59 5.91
CA ASN A 102 -19.57 -3.25 6.33
C ASN A 102 -19.40 -2.20 5.21
N LEU A 103 -18.49 -2.40 4.27
CA LEU A 103 -18.30 -1.53 3.11
C LEU A 103 -19.22 -1.88 1.92
N THR A 104 -19.69 -3.14 1.80
CA THR A 104 -20.48 -3.61 0.66
C THR A 104 -21.91 -4.05 1.00
N GLY A 105 -22.19 -4.35 2.26
CA GLY A 105 -23.37 -5.13 2.66
C GLY A 105 -24.64 -4.37 3.03
N SER A 106 -24.60 -3.10 3.31
CA SER A 106 -25.80 -2.25 3.47
C SER A 106 -25.46 -0.76 3.44
N ALA A 107 -26.37 0.05 2.87
CA ALA A 107 -26.29 1.51 2.92
C ALA A 107 -26.14 2.04 4.36
N TRP A 108 -26.59 1.30 5.35
CA TRP A 108 -26.52 1.68 6.77
C TRP A 108 -25.13 1.54 7.39
N SER A 109 -24.37 0.49 7.05
CA SER A 109 -22.99 0.35 7.51
C SER A 109 -22.04 1.30 6.81
N LEU A 110 -22.32 1.64 5.54
CA LEU A 110 -21.67 2.77 4.87
C LEU A 110 -21.94 4.08 5.60
N ILE A 111 -23.18 4.31 6.09
CA ILE A 111 -23.54 5.51 6.86
C ILE A 111 -22.79 5.56 8.21
N LEU A 112 -22.60 4.44 8.89
CA LEU A 112 -21.86 4.39 10.16
C LEU A 112 -20.35 4.58 9.96
N GLY A 113 -19.77 3.98 8.92
CA GLY A 113 -18.38 4.23 8.53
C GLY A 113 -18.17 5.65 7.96
N LEU A 114 -19.18 6.19 7.29
CA LEU A 114 -19.20 7.56 6.79
C LEU A 114 -19.33 8.60 7.91
N LYS A 115 -19.87 8.25 9.07
CA LYS A 115 -20.01 9.20 10.19
C LYS A 115 -18.67 9.83 10.56
N ASP A 116 -17.62 9.02 10.74
CA ASP A 116 -16.30 9.51 11.09
C ASP A 116 -15.61 10.19 9.90
N CYS A 117 -15.84 9.70 8.69
CA CYS A 117 -15.47 10.39 7.45
C CYS A 117 -16.22 11.73 7.30
N LEU A 118 -17.52 11.77 7.57
CA LEU A 118 -18.31 13.01 7.51
C LEU A 118 -17.80 14.05 8.50
N LEU A 119 -17.49 13.65 9.74
CA LEU A 119 -16.85 14.55 10.71
C LEU A 119 -15.50 15.07 10.18
N GLY A 120 -14.66 14.20 9.63
CA GLY A 120 -13.40 14.58 8.99
C GLY A 120 -13.59 15.55 7.82
N ILE A 121 -14.60 15.33 6.98
CA ILE A 121 -14.95 16.20 5.86
C ILE A 121 -15.45 17.56 6.37
N VAL A 122 -16.35 17.58 7.33
CA VAL A 122 -16.85 18.84 7.93
C VAL A 122 -15.70 19.64 8.52
N VAL A 123 -14.82 18.99 9.28
CA VAL A 123 -13.60 19.64 9.83
C VAL A 123 -12.68 20.13 8.71
N SER A 124 -12.47 19.34 7.66
CA SER A 124 -11.65 19.73 6.49
C SER A 124 -12.24 20.95 5.77
N ILE A 125 -13.57 20.95 5.55
CA ILE A 125 -14.25 22.10 4.95
C ILE A 125 -14.06 23.34 5.82
N TYR A 126 -14.25 23.19 7.13
CA TYR A 126 -14.09 24.31 8.08
C TYR A 126 -12.66 24.85 8.08
N LEU A 127 -11.65 23.95 8.14
CA LEU A 127 -10.25 24.35 8.10
C LEU A 127 -9.87 25.02 6.78
N LEU A 128 -10.33 24.48 5.64
CA LEU A 128 -10.07 25.07 4.33
C LEU A 128 -10.76 26.41 4.14
N TYR A 129 -11.98 26.56 4.65
CA TYR A 129 -12.72 27.82 4.61
C TYR A 129 -12.08 28.88 5.51
N SER A 130 -11.67 28.46 6.71
CA SER A 130 -11.10 29.36 7.73
C SER A 130 -9.58 29.51 7.62
N LYS A 131 -8.92 28.91 6.62
CA LYS A 131 -7.47 28.91 6.43
C LYS A 131 -6.84 30.30 6.57
N GLU A 132 -7.44 31.31 5.95
CA GLU A 132 -6.91 32.67 5.97
C GLU A 132 -7.00 33.30 7.36
N ILE A 133 -8.07 32.97 8.12
CA ILE A 133 -8.27 33.44 9.50
C ILE A 133 -7.20 32.82 10.42
N PHE A 134 -6.96 31.50 10.30
CA PHE A 134 -5.93 30.82 11.07
C PHE A 134 -4.52 31.36 10.78
N ILE A 135 -4.20 31.59 9.50
CA ILE A 135 -2.91 32.18 9.10
C ILE A 135 -2.78 33.59 9.69
N ALA A 136 -3.84 34.41 9.60
CA ALA A 136 -3.82 35.77 10.14
C ALA A 136 -3.66 35.80 11.68
N GLN A 137 -4.35 34.91 12.40
CA GLN A 137 -4.23 34.78 13.85
C GLN A 137 -2.84 34.32 14.28
N SER A 138 -2.31 33.26 13.63
CA SER A 138 -0.95 32.77 13.87
C SER A 138 0.09 33.85 13.59
N THR A 139 -0.09 34.61 12.53
CA THR A 139 0.78 35.72 12.18
C THR A 139 0.73 36.83 13.25
N LYS A 140 -0.48 37.19 13.78
CA LYS A 140 -0.61 38.17 14.87
C LYS A 140 0.14 37.72 16.13
N ILE A 141 0.07 36.43 16.48
CA ILE A 141 0.82 35.88 17.63
C ILE A 141 2.33 36.08 17.41
N ILE A 142 2.83 35.75 16.22
CA ILE A 142 4.24 35.94 15.89
C ILE A 142 4.65 37.43 15.96
N TYR A 143 3.76 38.33 15.55
CA TYR A 143 3.98 39.78 15.66
C TYR A 143 4.03 40.27 17.12
N ALA A 144 3.26 39.65 18.01
CA ALA A 144 3.21 40.05 19.41
C ALA A 144 4.44 39.58 20.22
N PHE A 145 4.99 38.39 19.89
CA PHE A 145 6.05 37.78 20.70
C PHE A 145 7.46 37.94 20.17
N PHE A 146 7.64 38.27 18.87
CA PHE A 146 8.96 38.29 18.24
C PHE A 146 9.35 39.64 17.69
N SER A 147 10.64 39.98 17.86
CA SER A 147 11.22 41.19 17.24
C SER A 147 11.18 41.10 15.72
N GLU A 148 11.22 42.26 15.04
CA GLU A 148 11.06 42.40 13.59
C GLU A 148 11.95 41.44 12.79
N LYS A 149 13.24 41.37 13.12
CA LYS A 149 14.20 40.48 12.43
C LYS A 149 13.83 38.99 12.57
N ARG A 150 13.46 38.55 13.77
CA ARG A 150 13.07 37.16 14.03
C ARG A 150 11.73 36.83 13.38
N ARG A 151 10.76 37.72 13.49
CA ARG A 151 9.43 37.58 12.86
C ARG A 151 9.52 37.34 11.37
N ASN A 152 10.28 38.21 10.63
CA ASN A 152 10.45 38.08 9.19
C ASN A 152 11.14 36.76 8.79
N THR A 153 12.07 36.28 9.63
CA THR A 153 12.72 34.99 9.42
C THR A 153 11.73 33.84 9.63
N ILE A 154 10.94 33.84 10.72
CA ILE A 154 9.94 32.81 11.01
C ILE A 154 8.89 32.72 9.89
N LEU A 155 8.32 33.84 9.48
CA LEU A 155 7.30 33.89 8.43
C LEU A 155 7.85 33.41 7.07
N ARG A 156 9.08 33.78 6.74
CA ARG A 156 9.74 33.31 5.52
C ARG A 156 10.00 31.80 5.55
N ILE A 157 10.49 31.29 6.69
CA ILE A 157 10.71 29.84 6.86
C ILE A 157 9.38 29.11 6.77
N ALA A 158 8.34 29.54 7.48
CA ALA A 158 7.02 28.91 7.47
C ALA A 158 6.42 28.87 6.05
N SER A 159 6.49 29.98 5.32
CA SER A 159 6.02 30.04 3.93
C SER A 159 6.81 29.10 3.00
N LYS A 160 8.14 29.09 3.11
CA LYS A 160 9.00 28.21 2.32
C LYS A 160 8.74 26.73 2.65
N THR A 161 8.62 26.39 3.93
CA THR A 161 8.33 25.03 4.39
C THR A 161 6.98 24.56 3.85
N ASN A 162 5.93 25.38 3.98
CA ASN A 162 4.60 25.04 3.47
C ASN A 162 4.62 24.78 1.96
N HIS A 163 5.30 25.65 1.19
CA HIS A 163 5.40 25.49 -0.25
C HIS A 163 6.17 24.23 -0.63
N THR A 164 7.35 24.01 -0.02
CA THR A 164 8.19 22.83 -0.30
C THR A 164 7.47 21.54 0.08
N PHE A 165 6.81 21.52 1.26
CA PHE A 165 6.08 20.34 1.74
C PHE A 165 4.88 20.00 0.86
N ALA A 166 4.10 21.00 0.46
CA ALA A 166 2.95 20.81 -0.43
C ALA A 166 3.37 20.22 -1.80
N HIS A 167 4.44 20.79 -2.40
CA HIS A 167 4.96 20.27 -3.67
C HIS A 167 5.58 18.87 -3.52
N PHE A 168 6.26 18.60 -2.42
CA PHE A 168 6.83 17.29 -2.16
C PHE A 168 5.73 16.21 -2.03
N ILE A 169 4.71 16.46 -1.21
CA ILE A 169 3.61 15.50 -1.02
C ILE A 169 2.83 15.26 -2.32
N SER A 170 2.47 16.35 -3.02
CA SER A 170 1.72 16.21 -4.29
C SER A 170 2.55 15.54 -5.38
N GLY A 171 3.84 15.88 -5.48
CA GLY A 171 4.76 15.22 -6.41
C GLY A 171 4.94 13.75 -6.10
N LYS A 172 5.13 13.40 -4.82
CA LYS A 172 5.29 12.01 -4.40
C LYS A 172 4.01 11.17 -4.56
N ALA A 173 2.84 11.77 -4.32
CA ALA A 173 1.56 11.10 -4.58
C ALA A 173 1.37 10.79 -6.08
N LEU A 174 1.70 11.74 -6.95
CA LEU A 174 1.64 11.54 -8.40
C LEU A 174 2.65 10.47 -8.86
N ASP A 175 3.88 10.54 -8.40
CA ASP A 175 4.94 9.56 -8.66
C ASP A 175 4.49 8.16 -8.25
N SER A 176 3.97 7.99 -7.03
CA SER A 176 3.46 6.72 -6.51
C SER A 176 2.29 6.17 -7.31
N PHE A 177 1.40 7.03 -7.76
CA PHE A 177 0.30 6.64 -8.64
C PHE A 177 0.81 6.12 -9.99
N ILE A 178 1.74 6.86 -10.62
CA ILE A 178 2.36 6.46 -11.90
C ILE A 178 3.08 5.12 -11.75
N ILE A 179 3.87 4.94 -10.70
CA ILE A 179 4.57 3.69 -10.40
C ILE A 179 3.58 2.53 -10.20
N GLY A 180 2.48 2.77 -9.47
CA GLY A 180 1.41 1.77 -9.32
C GLY A 180 0.83 1.34 -10.67
N VAL A 181 0.51 2.30 -11.54
CA VAL A 181 -0.02 2.02 -12.89
C VAL A 181 1.00 1.25 -13.74
N ILE A 182 2.26 1.66 -13.76
CA ILE A 182 3.32 0.97 -14.51
C ILE A 182 3.51 -0.45 -13.97
N THR A 183 3.48 -0.62 -12.65
CA THR A 183 3.57 -1.95 -12.03
C THR A 183 2.40 -2.83 -12.45
N PHE A 184 1.17 -2.31 -12.43
CA PHE A 184 -0.02 -3.05 -12.88
C PHE A 184 0.11 -3.52 -14.31
N VAL A 185 0.49 -2.63 -15.22
CA VAL A 185 0.69 -2.93 -16.64
C VAL A 185 1.83 -3.94 -16.82
N GLY A 186 2.97 -3.73 -16.15
CA GLY A 186 4.12 -4.62 -16.21
C GLY A 186 3.80 -6.04 -15.71
N MET A 187 3.04 -6.18 -14.63
CA MET A 187 2.61 -7.47 -14.10
C MET A 187 1.72 -8.23 -15.09
N ASN A 188 0.80 -7.54 -15.77
CA ASN A 188 -0.03 -8.14 -16.81
C ASN A 188 0.83 -8.64 -17.99
N PHE A 189 1.80 -7.86 -18.43
CA PHE A 189 2.73 -8.29 -19.49
C PHE A 189 3.60 -9.50 -19.11
N MET A 190 3.90 -9.66 -17.81
CA MET A 190 4.63 -10.83 -17.32
C MET A 190 3.75 -12.08 -17.16
N GLY A 191 2.42 -11.99 -17.42
CA GLY A 191 1.47 -13.07 -17.20
C GLY A 191 1.28 -13.38 -15.71
N LEU A 192 1.24 -12.33 -14.89
CA LEU A 192 1.00 -12.37 -13.44
C LEU A 192 -0.28 -11.61 -13.08
N GLU A 193 -1.26 -11.66 -13.98
CA GLU A 193 -2.52 -10.89 -13.88
C GLU A 193 -3.28 -11.15 -12.58
N ASN A 194 -3.25 -12.38 -12.05
CA ASN A 194 -3.94 -12.74 -10.81
C ASN A 194 -3.45 -11.93 -9.58
N TYR A 195 -2.24 -11.44 -9.61
CA TYR A 195 -1.62 -10.67 -8.52
C TYR A 195 -1.30 -9.23 -8.92
N ALA A 196 -1.62 -8.84 -10.16
CA ALA A 196 -1.26 -7.53 -10.70
C ALA A 196 -1.85 -6.39 -9.88
N MET A 197 -3.14 -6.47 -9.51
CA MET A 197 -3.80 -5.46 -8.70
C MET A 197 -3.20 -5.38 -7.30
N LEU A 198 -3.06 -6.52 -6.63
CA LEU A 198 -2.50 -6.57 -5.27
C LEU A 198 -1.09 -5.97 -5.23
N ILE A 199 -0.20 -6.43 -6.12
CA ILE A 199 1.19 -6.00 -6.14
C ILE A 199 1.31 -4.53 -6.54
N SER A 200 0.56 -4.07 -7.53
CA SER A 200 0.60 -2.68 -7.97
C SER A 200 0.15 -1.71 -6.89
N VAL A 201 -0.85 -2.09 -6.10
CA VAL A 201 -1.33 -1.27 -4.98
C VAL A 201 -0.31 -1.28 -3.84
N ILE A 202 0.27 -2.44 -3.50
CA ILE A 202 1.34 -2.51 -2.48
C ILE A 202 2.52 -1.62 -2.89
N VAL A 203 3.04 -1.81 -4.10
CA VAL A 203 4.19 -1.03 -4.61
C VAL A 203 3.85 0.45 -4.71
N GLY A 204 2.68 0.80 -5.23
CA GLY A 204 2.24 2.19 -5.35
C GLY A 204 2.10 2.89 -3.99
N ILE A 205 1.41 2.27 -3.02
CA ILE A 205 1.22 2.86 -1.68
C ILE A 205 2.55 2.97 -0.94
N THR A 206 3.35 1.90 -0.94
CA THR A 206 4.63 1.90 -0.23
C THR A 206 5.60 2.91 -0.81
N ASN A 207 5.56 3.15 -2.14
CA ASN A 207 6.39 4.14 -2.80
C ASN A 207 6.14 5.58 -2.30
N MET A 208 5.02 5.88 -1.63
CA MET A 208 4.82 7.17 -0.96
C MET A 208 5.84 7.41 0.17
N ILE A 209 6.42 6.35 0.74
CA ILE A 209 7.45 6.45 1.78
C ILE A 209 8.80 6.70 1.10
N PRO A 210 9.42 7.88 1.30
CA PRO A 210 10.70 8.20 0.65
C PRO A 210 11.78 7.19 1.03
N PHE A 211 12.60 6.80 0.06
CA PHE A 211 13.73 5.88 0.18
C PHE A 211 13.36 4.41 0.52
N PHE A 212 12.49 4.19 1.48
CA PHE A 212 12.13 2.84 1.95
C PHE A 212 10.97 2.21 1.17
N GLY A 213 10.14 3.04 0.52
CA GLY A 213 8.95 2.59 -0.19
C GLY A 213 9.19 1.47 -1.19
N PRO A 214 10.12 1.62 -2.13
CA PRO A 214 10.43 0.57 -3.10
C PRO A 214 10.81 -0.77 -2.46
N PHE A 215 11.59 -0.76 -1.38
CA PHE A 215 12.00 -1.98 -0.67
C PHE A 215 10.84 -2.62 0.09
N ILE A 216 10.04 -1.80 0.80
CA ILE A 216 8.87 -2.28 1.56
C ILE A 216 7.83 -2.90 0.61
N GLY A 217 7.69 -2.39 -0.61
CA GLY A 217 6.80 -2.95 -1.62
C GLY A 217 7.40 -4.17 -2.34
N ALA A 218 8.70 -4.12 -2.70
CA ALA A 218 9.36 -5.16 -3.47
C ALA A 218 9.52 -6.47 -2.69
N ILE A 219 9.85 -6.41 -1.38
CA ILE A 219 10.10 -7.61 -0.57
C ILE A 219 8.86 -8.51 -0.49
N PRO A 220 7.69 -8.05 0.01
CA PRO A 220 6.50 -8.91 0.09
C PRO A 220 5.99 -9.32 -1.30
N SER A 221 6.07 -8.43 -2.29
CA SER A 221 5.67 -8.73 -3.66
C SER A 221 6.58 -9.78 -4.30
N GLY A 222 7.90 -9.66 -4.10
CA GLY A 222 8.88 -10.64 -4.57
C GLY A 222 8.70 -12.01 -3.93
N LEU A 223 8.42 -12.05 -2.62
CA LEU A 223 8.12 -13.28 -1.91
C LEU A 223 6.84 -13.94 -2.45
N LEU A 224 5.80 -13.16 -2.68
CA LEU A 224 4.55 -13.64 -3.27
C LEU A 224 4.79 -14.27 -4.64
N ILE A 225 5.55 -13.61 -5.51
CA ILE A 225 5.86 -14.14 -6.85
C ILE A 225 6.76 -15.36 -6.75
N LEU A 226 7.73 -15.38 -5.85
CA LEU A 226 8.60 -16.53 -5.63
C LEU A 226 7.79 -17.78 -5.27
N LEU A 227 6.78 -17.63 -4.43
CA LEU A 227 5.92 -18.75 -4.03
C LEU A 227 4.99 -19.21 -5.15
N THR A 228 4.48 -18.28 -5.96
CA THR A 228 3.47 -18.57 -7.00
C THR A 228 4.08 -18.93 -8.35
N SER A 229 5.18 -18.31 -8.72
CA SER A 229 5.85 -18.41 -10.02
C SER A 229 7.37 -18.19 -9.89
N PRO A 230 8.13 -19.17 -9.36
CA PRO A 230 9.57 -19.00 -9.08
C PRO A 230 10.37 -18.56 -10.29
N GLU A 231 10.02 -19.05 -11.48
CA GLU A 231 10.65 -18.73 -12.75
C GLU A 231 10.54 -17.25 -13.15
N LYS A 232 9.46 -16.57 -12.73
CA LYS A 232 9.19 -15.16 -13.03
C LYS A 232 9.77 -14.21 -11.98
N THR A 233 10.22 -14.73 -10.85
CA THR A 233 10.75 -13.92 -9.74
C THR A 233 11.93 -13.05 -10.16
N ILE A 234 12.88 -13.61 -10.92
CA ILE A 234 14.07 -12.88 -11.37
C ILE A 234 13.65 -11.73 -12.29
N ILE A 235 12.73 -11.98 -13.21
CA ILE A 235 12.21 -10.96 -14.14
C ILE A 235 11.53 -9.85 -13.36
N PHE A 236 10.73 -10.20 -12.35
CA PHE A 236 10.05 -9.22 -11.47
C PHE A 236 11.04 -8.38 -10.67
N ILE A 237 12.08 -9.00 -10.09
CA ILE A 237 13.11 -8.27 -9.35
C ILE A 237 13.81 -7.26 -10.26
N ILE A 238 14.21 -7.67 -11.48
CA ILE A 238 14.82 -6.77 -12.45
C ILE A 238 13.85 -5.63 -12.81
N PHE A 239 12.58 -5.94 -13.02
CA PHE A 239 11.55 -4.93 -13.33
C PHE A 239 11.41 -3.89 -12.22
N ILE A 240 11.31 -4.31 -10.95
CA ILE A 240 11.21 -3.39 -9.81
C ILE A 240 12.47 -2.54 -9.63
N PHE A 241 13.66 -3.08 -9.95
CA PHE A 241 14.91 -2.30 -9.90
C PHE A 241 15.03 -1.27 -11.02
N LEU A 242 14.36 -1.50 -12.15
CA LEU A 242 14.31 -0.54 -13.26
C LEU A 242 13.22 0.54 -13.09
N LEU A 243 12.24 0.28 -12.26
CA LEU A 243 11.11 1.15 -11.96
C LEU A 243 11.49 2.26 -10.98
#